data_3de6ad5cb29342f952f873be599b7531
#
_entry.id   3de6ad5cb29342f952f873be599b7531
#
_cell.length_a   1.000
_cell.length_b   1.000
_cell.length_c   1.000
_cell.angle_alpha   90.00
_cell.angle_beta   90.00
_cell.angle_gamma   90.00
#
_symmetry.space_group_name_H-M   'P 1'
#
loop_
_entity.id
_entity.type
_entity.pdbx_description
1 polymer ?
#
loop_
_entity_poly.entity_id
_entity_poly.type
_entity_poly.pdbx_seq_one_letter_code
_entity_poly.pdbx_strand_id
1 'polypeptide(L)'
;MSSLVIETPAVFEPLLRPSRYKGVHGGRGSGKSHFFAELAVETMISSKADIVCLREIQKSLKFSVKKLIEGKIESMNAGAYFEVQNEQIRSKAGGVCIFQGMQDHTSDSIKSLEGFKVAWFEEAQSASQRSLDLLRPTIRAPGSELWFSWN
;
A
#
# COMPACT_ATOMS: atom_id res chain seq x y z
N MET A 1 6.34 -25.83 9.83
CA MET A 1 5.64 -24.70 9.22
C MET A 1 5.69 -23.49 10.16
N SER A 2 6.27 -22.41 9.74
CA SER A 2 6.22 -21.18 10.51
C SER A 2 4.91 -20.45 10.24
N SER A 3 4.28 -19.92 11.29
CA SER A 3 3.10 -19.09 11.18
C SER A 3 3.43 -17.66 11.58
N LEU A 4 2.87 -16.71 10.87
CA LEU A 4 2.99 -15.30 11.19
C LEU A 4 1.71 -14.87 11.92
N VAL A 5 1.86 -14.41 13.14
CA VAL A 5 0.74 -13.88 13.93
C VAL A 5 0.84 -12.37 13.95
N ILE A 6 -0.22 -11.70 13.48
CA ILE A 6 -0.29 -10.25 13.44
C ILE A 6 -1.44 -9.81 14.35
N GLU A 7 -1.10 -9.04 15.39
CA GLU A 7 -2.11 -8.44 16.24
C GLU A 7 -2.71 -7.23 15.54
N THR A 8 -4.02 -7.27 15.28
CA THR A 8 -4.74 -6.20 14.60
C THR A 8 -5.82 -5.63 15.52
N PRO A 9 -5.84 -4.30 15.73
CA PRO A 9 -6.93 -3.69 16.49
C PRO A 9 -8.30 -4.06 15.90
N ALA A 10 -9.27 -4.36 16.77
CA ALA A 10 -10.59 -4.85 16.36
C ALA A 10 -11.32 -3.90 15.40
N VAL A 11 -11.07 -2.60 15.49
CA VAL A 11 -11.68 -1.59 14.62
C VAL A 11 -11.33 -1.81 13.14
N PHE A 12 -10.21 -2.45 12.86
CA PHE A 12 -9.74 -2.72 11.48
C PHE A 12 -10.17 -4.08 10.95
N GLU A 13 -10.80 -4.91 11.77
CA GLU A 13 -11.19 -6.27 11.37
C GLU A 13 -11.98 -6.33 10.05
N PRO A 14 -12.98 -5.46 9.80
CA PRO A 14 -13.71 -5.50 8.53
C PRO A 14 -12.84 -5.29 7.29
N LEU A 15 -11.69 -4.64 7.44
CA LEU A 15 -10.78 -4.34 6.34
C LEU A 15 -9.89 -5.54 5.96
N LEU A 16 -9.90 -6.60 6.76
CA LEU A 16 -9.14 -7.81 6.46
C LEU A 16 -9.79 -8.66 5.38
N ARG A 17 -11.05 -8.40 5.06
CA ARG A 17 -11.78 -9.12 4.02
C ARG A 17 -11.51 -8.50 2.65
N PRO A 18 -11.49 -9.31 1.57
CA PRO A 18 -11.37 -8.76 0.23
C PRO A 18 -12.46 -7.74 -0.06
N SER A 19 -12.07 -6.59 -0.62
CA SER A 19 -12.98 -5.52 -0.97
C SER A 19 -12.32 -4.60 -1.99
N ARG A 20 -13.07 -4.16 -2.99
CA ARG A 20 -12.52 -3.24 -4.00
C ARG A 20 -11.99 -1.94 -3.38
N TYR A 21 -12.70 -1.41 -2.41
CA TYR A 21 -12.32 -0.17 -1.73
C TYR A 21 -12.19 -0.40 -0.23
N LYS A 22 -11.08 0.05 0.34
CA LYS A 22 -10.87 0.07 1.78
C LYS A 22 -10.48 1.48 2.18
N GLY A 23 -11.25 2.08 3.06
CA GLY A 23 -11.02 3.45 3.51
C GLY A 23 -10.97 3.54 5.02
N VAL A 24 -9.98 4.27 5.54
CA VAL A 24 -9.85 4.54 6.97
C VAL A 24 -9.64 6.03 7.19
N HIS A 25 -10.52 6.61 7.97
CA HIS A 25 -10.49 8.00 8.38
C HIS A 25 -10.15 8.09 9.86
N GLY A 26 -9.31 9.04 10.24
CA GLY A 26 -8.97 9.26 11.64
C GLY A 26 -7.86 10.27 11.80
N GLY A 27 -7.72 10.80 13.02
CA GLY A 27 -6.67 11.73 13.35
C GLY A 27 -5.29 11.08 13.44
N ARG A 28 -4.28 11.89 13.70
CA ARG A 28 -2.93 11.42 13.96
C ARG A 28 -2.95 10.48 15.16
N GLY A 29 -2.18 9.41 15.09
CA GLY A 29 -2.10 8.42 16.18
C GLY A 29 -3.23 7.41 16.20
N SER A 30 -4.13 7.44 15.20
CA SER A 30 -5.24 6.47 15.11
C SER A 30 -4.80 5.07 14.69
N GLY A 31 -3.56 4.90 14.24
CA GLY A 31 -3.03 3.61 13.81
C GLY A 31 -3.37 3.23 12.36
N LYS A 32 -4.05 4.09 11.60
CA LYS A 32 -4.50 3.77 10.24
C LYS A 32 -3.35 3.47 9.27
N SER A 33 -2.28 4.24 9.31
CA SER A 33 -1.12 3.99 8.44
C SER A 33 -0.36 2.74 8.87
N HIS A 34 -0.27 2.49 10.16
CA HIS A 34 0.32 1.26 10.71
C HIS A 34 -0.47 0.03 10.26
N PHE A 35 -1.79 0.10 10.28
CA PHE A 35 -2.63 -0.99 9.82
C PHE A 35 -2.41 -1.30 8.33
N PHE A 36 -2.45 -0.29 7.47
CA PHE A 36 -2.24 -0.51 6.04
C PHE A 36 -0.83 -0.99 5.73
N ALA A 37 0.18 -0.52 6.47
CA ALA A 37 1.54 -1.02 6.30
C ALA A 37 1.63 -2.51 6.65
N GLU A 38 1.01 -2.94 7.74
CA GLU A 38 0.94 -4.36 8.10
C GLU A 38 0.20 -5.18 7.05
N LEU A 39 -0.92 -4.67 6.57
CA LEU A 39 -1.72 -5.33 5.54
C LEU A 39 -0.93 -5.47 4.23
N ALA A 40 -0.13 -4.46 3.88
CA ALA A 40 0.75 -4.52 2.70
C ALA A 40 1.81 -5.61 2.87
N VAL A 41 2.47 -5.69 4.02
CA VAL A 41 3.47 -6.73 4.31
C VAL A 41 2.84 -8.12 4.22
N GLU A 42 1.69 -8.30 4.87
CA GLU A 42 0.96 -9.57 4.84
C GLU A 42 0.58 -9.98 3.42
N THR A 43 0.06 -9.05 2.63
CA THR A 43 -0.33 -9.29 1.24
C THR A 43 0.86 -9.74 0.40
N MET A 44 2.02 -9.12 0.59
CA MET A 44 3.23 -9.45 -0.16
C MET A 44 3.86 -10.78 0.26
N ILE A 45 3.65 -11.21 1.50
CA ILE A 45 4.11 -12.52 1.96
C ILE A 45 3.22 -13.63 1.40
N SER A 46 1.92 -13.42 1.43
CA SER A 46 0.92 -14.45 1.10
C SER A 46 0.62 -14.57 -0.39
N SER A 47 1.02 -13.61 -1.20
CA SER A 47 0.70 -13.60 -2.63
C SER A 47 1.78 -12.91 -3.45
N LYS A 48 1.71 -13.10 -4.78
CA LYS A 48 2.60 -12.49 -5.76
C LYS A 48 2.09 -11.10 -6.18
N ALA A 49 1.54 -10.35 -5.25
CA ALA A 49 0.92 -9.07 -5.54
C ALA A 49 1.94 -7.93 -5.64
N ASP A 50 1.77 -7.10 -6.66
CA ASP A 50 2.47 -5.82 -6.75
C ASP A 50 1.62 -4.75 -6.07
N ILE A 51 2.26 -3.91 -5.27
CA ILE A 51 1.62 -2.84 -4.51
C ILE A 51 2.26 -1.52 -4.87
N VAL A 52 1.45 -0.50 -5.11
CA VAL A 52 1.93 0.87 -5.24
C VAL A 52 1.40 1.70 -4.07
N CYS A 53 2.31 2.38 -3.37
CA CYS A 53 1.96 3.36 -2.35
C CYS A 53 2.01 4.73 -2.99
N LEU A 54 0.94 5.50 -2.80
CA LEU A 54 0.73 6.77 -3.49
C LEU A 54 0.46 7.91 -2.53
N ARG A 55 0.91 9.09 -2.91
CA ARG A 55 0.45 10.38 -2.40
C ARG A 55 0.20 11.28 -3.61
N GLU A 56 -0.52 12.37 -3.42
CA GLU A 56 -0.68 13.36 -4.47
C GLU A 56 0.67 13.91 -4.91
N ILE A 57 1.54 14.21 -3.96
CA ILE A 57 2.91 14.68 -4.21
C ILE A 57 3.89 13.65 -3.64
N GLN A 58 4.84 13.19 -4.45
CA GLN A 58 5.82 12.17 -4.06
C GLN A 58 6.76 12.60 -2.94
N LYS A 59 6.96 13.90 -2.77
CA LYS A 59 7.86 14.45 -1.75
C LYS A 59 7.57 13.84 -0.39
N SER A 60 8.57 13.27 0.24
CA SER A 60 8.52 12.59 1.54
C SER A 60 7.88 11.20 1.57
N LEU A 61 7.32 10.68 0.49
CA LEU A 61 6.68 9.36 0.47
C LEU A 61 7.68 8.24 0.85
N LYS A 62 8.89 8.30 0.30
CA LYS A 62 9.94 7.33 0.62
C LYS A 62 10.35 7.38 2.09
N PHE A 63 10.35 8.57 2.67
CA PHE A 63 10.79 8.77 4.05
C PHE A 63 9.72 8.40 5.08
N SER A 64 8.45 8.42 4.71
CA SER A 64 7.36 8.13 5.63
C SER A 64 6.78 6.73 5.44
N VAL A 65 6.22 6.45 4.27
CA VAL A 65 5.52 5.18 4.04
C VAL A 65 6.50 4.02 3.89
N LYS A 66 7.56 4.22 3.12
CA LYS A 66 8.58 3.17 2.93
C LYS A 66 9.22 2.79 4.26
N LYS A 67 9.61 3.78 5.07
CA LYS A 67 10.17 3.52 6.40
C LYS A 67 9.17 2.81 7.31
N LEU A 68 7.90 3.18 7.23
CA LEU A 68 6.87 2.53 8.01
C LEU A 68 6.74 1.04 7.64
N ILE A 69 6.74 0.74 6.35
CA ILE A 69 6.69 -0.65 5.87
C ILE A 69 7.96 -1.41 6.29
N GLU A 70 9.14 -0.82 6.15
CA GLU A 70 10.39 -1.41 6.63
C GLU A 70 10.34 -1.73 8.12
N GLY A 71 9.84 -0.79 8.91
CA GLY A 71 9.66 -0.99 10.35
C GLY A 71 8.69 -2.14 10.67
N LYS A 72 7.64 -2.29 9.88
CA LYS A 72 6.69 -3.41 10.03
C LYS A 72 7.33 -4.74 9.66
N ILE A 73 8.10 -4.77 8.58
CA ILE A 73 8.84 -5.98 8.20
C ILE A 73 9.75 -6.43 9.34
N GLU A 74 10.44 -5.49 9.97
CA GLU A 74 11.31 -5.78 11.11
C GLU A 74 10.52 -6.22 12.34
N SER A 75 9.49 -5.48 12.74
CA SER A 75 8.70 -5.80 13.92
C SER A 75 7.92 -7.11 13.81
N MET A 76 7.54 -7.49 12.60
CA MET A 76 6.87 -8.76 12.30
C MET A 76 7.84 -9.92 12.11
N ASN A 77 9.13 -9.67 12.26
CA ASN A 77 10.18 -10.67 12.04
C ASN A 77 10.14 -11.29 10.62
N ALA A 78 9.76 -10.47 9.65
CA ALA A 78 9.51 -10.91 8.27
C ALA A 78 10.66 -10.60 7.31
N GLY A 79 11.82 -10.19 7.82
CA GLY A 79 12.96 -9.77 6.97
C GLY A 79 13.42 -10.82 5.97
N ALA A 80 13.27 -12.10 6.30
CA ALA A 80 13.66 -13.19 5.42
C ALA A 80 12.81 -13.27 4.14
N TYR A 81 11.62 -12.65 4.13
CA TYR A 81 10.71 -12.66 2.99
C TYR A 81 10.91 -11.48 2.03
N PHE A 82 11.77 -10.54 2.37
CA PHE A 82 11.87 -9.28 1.63
C PHE A 82 13.31 -8.91 1.31
N GLU A 83 13.46 -8.20 0.21
CA GLU A 83 14.70 -7.51 -0.16
C GLU A 83 14.34 -6.01 -0.24
N VAL A 84 14.85 -5.23 0.69
CA VAL A 84 14.63 -3.78 0.73
C VAL A 84 15.67 -3.11 -0.14
N GLN A 85 15.20 -2.44 -1.19
CA GLN A 85 16.04 -1.67 -2.11
C GLN A 85 15.78 -0.18 -1.91
N ASN A 86 16.63 0.66 -2.53
CA ASN A 86 16.50 2.11 -2.35
C ASN A 86 15.15 2.67 -2.83
N GLU A 87 14.66 2.19 -3.97
CA GLU A 87 13.46 2.71 -4.62
C GLU A 87 12.22 1.81 -4.45
N GLN A 88 12.39 0.60 -3.96
CA GLN A 88 11.31 -0.38 -3.88
C GLN A 88 11.62 -1.46 -2.84
N ILE A 89 10.60 -2.22 -2.50
CA ILE A 89 10.72 -3.39 -1.63
C ILE A 89 10.24 -4.59 -2.45
N ARG A 90 11.09 -5.60 -2.59
CA ARG A 90 10.74 -6.81 -3.32
C ARG A 90 10.40 -7.94 -2.36
N SER A 91 9.37 -8.70 -2.70
CA SER A 91 9.00 -9.90 -1.95
C SER A 91 9.59 -11.15 -2.61
N LYS A 92 10.03 -12.09 -1.82
CA LYS A 92 10.48 -13.40 -2.33
C LYS A 92 9.33 -14.21 -2.92
N ALA A 93 8.08 -13.87 -2.63
CA ALA A 93 6.92 -14.45 -3.29
C ALA A 93 6.78 -13.96 -4.74
N GLY A 94 7.49 -12.90 -5.13
CA GLY A 94 7.57 -12.42 -6.50
C GLY A 94 6.97 -11.04 -6.75
N GLY A 95 6.31 -10.43 -5.77
CA GLY A 95 5.73 -9.10 -5.90
C GLY A 95 6.71 -7.98 -5.55
N VAL A 96 6.31 -6.75 -5.83
CA VAL A 96 7.10 -5.55 -5.54
C VAL A 96 6.20 -4.46 -4.96
N CYS A 97 6.76 -3.68 -4.04
CA CYS A 97 6.11 -2.47 -3.51
C CYS A 97 6.90 -1.26 -3.99
N ILE A 98 6.22 -0.35 -4.67
CA ILE A 98 6.83 0.88 -5.19
C ILE A 98 6.12 2.10 -4.60
N PHE A 99 6.77 3.26 -4.74
CA PHE A 99 6.33 4.52 -4.11
C PHE A 99 6.31 5.63 -5.15
N GLN A 100 5.14 6.21 -5.42
CA GLN A 100 4.98 7.19 -6.49
C GLN A 100 4.06 8.34 -6.09
N GLY A 101 4.28 9.52 -6.68
CA GLY A 101 3.38 10.66 -6.56
C GLY A 101 2.43 10.72 -7.75
N MET A 102 1.15 10.96 -7.50
CA MET A 102 0.14 11.03 -8.56
C MET A 102 0.27 12.29 -9.41
N GLN A 103 0.74 13.38 -8.82
CA GLN A 103 0.84 14.66 -9.52
C GLN A 103 1.70 14.58 -10.78
N ASP A 104 2.71 13.71 -10.78
CA ASP A 104 3.65 13.56 -11.88
C ASP A 104 3.18 12.57 -12.95
N HIS A 105 2.03 11.91 -12.74
CA HIS A 105 1.51 10.95 -13.69
C HIS A 105 0.65 11.59 -14.75
N THR A 106 0.84 11.12 -15.97
CA THR A 106 -0.06 11.38 -17.11
C THR A 106 -0.88 10.11 -17.37
N SER A 107 -1.88 10.22 -18.24
CA SER A 107 -2.68 9.05 -18.65
C SER A 107 -1.82 7.95 -19.28
N ASP A 108 -0.71 8.30 -19.93
CA ASP A 108 0.19 7.29 -20.51
C ASP A 108 1.13 6.69 -19.48
N SER A 109 1.70 7.50 -18.58
CA SER A 109 2.65 7.02 -17.58
C SER A 109 2.00 6.12 -16.51
N ILE A 110 0.73 6.35 -16.20
CA ILE A 110 0.03 5.57 -15.17
C ILE A 110 -0.26 4.12 -15.63
N LYS A 111 -0.22 3.87 -16.94
CA LYS A 111 -0.46 2.52 -17.48
C LYS A 111 0.52 1.47 -16.93
N SER A 112 1.68 1.90 -16.48
CA SER A 112 2.64 0.99 -15.83
C SER A 112 2.08 0.31 -14.58
N LEU A 113 1.00 0.83 -14.00
CA LEU A 113 0.36 0.29 -12.81
C LEU A 113 -0.78 -0.69 -13.10
N GLU A 114 -1.08 -0.99 -14.37
CA GLU A 114 -2.25 -1.79 -14.75
C GLU A 114 -2.28 -3.19 -14.11
N GLY A 115 -1.13 -3.81 -13.92
CA GLY A 115 -1.03 -5.15 -13.32
C GLY A 115 -1.00 -5.16 -11.81
N PHE A 116 -1.03 -4.00 -11.16
CA PHE A 116 -0.92 -3.92 -9.72
C PHE A 116 -2.20 -4.38 -9.03
N LYS A 117 -2.04 -5.17 -7.97
CA LYS A 117 -3.16 -5.69 -7.19
C LYS A 117 -3.67 -4.71 -6.15
N VAL A 118 -2.80 -3.84 -5.65
CA VAL A 118 -3.15 -2.90 -4.59
C VAL A 118 -2.54 -1.54 -4.90
N ALA A 119 -3.35 -0.51 -4.73
CA ALA A 119 -2.89 0.87 -4.67
C ALA A 119 -3.33 1.45 -3.34
N TRP A 120 -2.35 1.85 -2.52
CA TRP A 120 -2.62 2.49 -1.24
C TRP A 120 -2.33 3.98 -1.37
N PHE A 121 -3.41 4.77 -1.35
CA PHE A 121 -3.33 6.23 -1.41
C PHE A 121 -3.30 6.78 0.03
N GLU A 122 -2.13 7.19 0.47
CA GLU A 122 -1.91 7.74 1.79
C GLU A 122 -2.08 9.26 1.75
N GLU A 123 -2.59 9.82 2.84
CA GLU A 123 -3.01 11.23 2.90
C GLU A 123 -4.01 11.58 1.78
N ALA A 124 -5.03 10.74 1.65
CA ALA A 124 -6.00 10.85 0.57
C ALA A 124 -6.87 12.11 0.64
N GLN A 125 -6.86 12.84 1.76
CA GLN A 125 -7.50 14.16 1.85
C GLN A 125 -6.91 15.17 0.85
N SER A 126 -5.66 14.92 0.40
CA SER A 126 -4.99 15.78 -0.57
C SER A 126 -5.18 15.32 -2.02
N ALA A 127 -5.87 14.21 -2.24
CA ALA A 127 -6.06 13.64 -3.56
C ALA A 127 -6.88 14.56 -4.46
N SER A 128 -6.40 14.82 -5.66
CA SER A 128 -7.17 15.56 -6.66
C SER A 128 -8.18 14.65 -7.36
N GLN A 129 -9.25 15.22 -7.88
CA GLN A 129 -10.22 14.48 -8.67
C GLN A 129 -9.54 13.86 -9.91
N ARG A 130 -8.63 14.60 -10.54
CA ARG A 130 -7.85 14.10 -11.68
C ARG A 130 -7.07 12.84 -11.32
N SER A 131 -6.39 12.84 -10.16
CA SER A 131 -5.62 11.67 -9.72
C SER A 131 -6.51 10.45 -9.51
N LEU A 132 -7.67 10.63 -8.89
CA LEU A 132 -8.63 9.55 -8.69
C LEU A 132 -9.21 9.04 -10.01
N ASP A 133 -9.52 9.94 -10.93
CA ASP A 133 -10.05 9.58 -12.24
C ASP A 133 -9.03 8.80 -13.10
N LEU A 134 -7.74 9.04 -12.90
CA LEU A 134 -6.68 8.26 -13.54
C LEU A 134 -6.45 6.92 -12.86
N LEU A 135 -6.41 6.92 -11.53
CA LEU A 135 -6.04 5.74 -10.75
C LEU A 135 -7.09 4.64 -10.78
N ARG A 136 -8.35 5.00 -10.56
CA ARG A 136 -9.42 4.02 -10.40
C ARG A 136 -9.57 3.07 -11.60
N PRO A 137 -9.60 3.54 -12.85
CA PRO A 137 -9.67 2.63 -13.99
C PRO A 137 -8.35 1.91 -14.30
N THR A 138 -7.24 2.40 -13.79
CA THR A 138 -5.92 1.79 -14.04
C THR A 138 -5.70 0.55 -13.18
N ILE A 139 -6.07 0.60 -11.90
CA ILE A 139 -5.95 -0.52 -10.98
C ILE A 139 -7.15 -1.45 -11.20
N ARG A 140 -7.01 -2.35 -12.17
CA ARG A 140 -8.13 -3.17 -12.67
C ARG A 140 -7.84 -4.66 -12.75
N ALA A 141 -6.70 -5.11 -12.24
CA ALA A 141 -6.42 -6.54 -12.20
C ALA A 141 -7.52 -7.26 -11.39
N PRO A 142 -7.89 -8.50 -11.75
CA PRO A 142 -8.92 -9.24 -11.01
C PRO A 142 -8.58 -9.31 -9.53
N GLY A 143 -9.54 -8.93 -8.67
CA GLY A 143 -9.35 -8.90 -7.23
C GLY A 143 -8.52 -7.73 -6.73
N SER A 144 -8.20 -6.73 -7.58
CA SER A 144 -7.43 -5.57 -7.16
C SER A 144 -8.20 -4.68 -6.18
N GLU A 145 -7.44 -4.02 -5.31
CA GLU A 145 -7.98 -3.18 -4.24
C GLU A 145 -7.37 -1.79 -4.26
N LEU A 146 -8.19 -0.82 -3.89
CA LEU A 146 -7.77 0.55 -3.68
C LEU A 146 -7.95 0.87 -2.19
N TRP A 147 -6.86 1.20 -1.53
CA TRP A 147 -6.86 1.54 -0.10
C TRP A 147 -6.65 3.04 0.06
N PHE A 148 -7.44 3.65 0.93
CA PHE A 148 -7.36 5.07 1.22
C PHE A 148 -7.25 5.31 2.71
N SER A 149 -6.23 6.07 3.12
CA SER A 149 -6.12 6.54 4.50
C SER A 149 -6.04 8.07 4.49
N TRP A 150 -6.84 8.71 5.34
CA TRP A 150 -6.90 10.17 5.40
C TRP A 150 -7.22 10.68 6.81
N ASN A 151 -6.92 11.95 7.03
CA ASN A 151 -7.21 12.63 8.28
C ASN A 151 -8.56 13.32 8.25
#